data_1540ccd11f235623d30d019555c3151b
#
_entry.id   1540ccd11f235623d30d019555c3151b
#
_cell.length_a   1.000
_cell.length_b   1.000
_cell.length_c   1.000
_cell.angle_alpha   90.00
_cell.angle_beta   90.00
_cell.angle_gamma   90.00
#
_symmetry.space_group_name_H-M   'P 1'
#
loop_
_entity.id
_entity.type
_entity.pdbx_description
1 polymer ?
#
loop_
_entity_poly.entity_id
_entity_poly.type
_entity_poly.pdbx_seq_one_letter_code
_entity_poly.pdbx_strand_id
1 'polypeptide(L)' 'MMIEIYGKTFCPYCDKAKALCEREGLKYSYKELDKDFSREEFFNIFPTARTFPQIKIDGDDIGGYIELEAWWQNKG' A
#
# COMPACT_ATOMS: atom_id res chain seq x y z
N MET A 1 5.29 0.84 14.24
CA MET A 1 4.57 0.20 13.11
C MET A 1 4.88 0.96 11.83
N MET A 2 5.26 0.26 10.79
CA MET A 2 5.64 0.85 9.51
C MET A 2 4.67 0.39 8.43
N ILE A 3 3.94 1.32 7.83
CA ILE A 3 3.06 1.02 6.70
C ILE A 3 3.75 1.50 5.43
N GLU A 4 3.89 0.59 4.46
CA GLU A 4 4.47 0.91 3.17
C GLU A 4 3.42 0.68 2.09
N ILE A 5 3.12 1.74 1.32
CA ILE A 5 2.14 1.69 0.25
C ILE A 5 2.88 1.78 -1.09
N TYR A 6 2.73 0.76 -1.93
CA TYR A 6 3.29 0.73 -3.27
C TYR A 6 2.16 1.02 -4.25
N GLY A 7 2.18 2.20 -4.86
CA GLY A 7 1.11 2.64 -5.73
C GLY A 7 1.59 3.18 -7.06
N LYS A 8 0.68 3.80 -7.80
CA LYS A 8 0.97 4.39 -9.11
C LYS A 8 0.13 5.64 -9.30
N THR A 9 0.43 6.41 -10.36
CA THR A 9 -0.38 7.57 -10.73
C THR A 9 -1.75 7.10 -11.25
N PHE A 10 -2.75 7.96 -11.15
CA PHE A 10 -4.11 7.69 -11.63
C PHE A 10 -4.70 6.42 -11.03
N CYS A 11 -4.52 6.25 -9.74
CA CYS A 11 -4.99 5.07 -9.02
C CYS A 11 -5.88 5.53 -7.86
N PRO A 12 -7.21 5.48 -8.02
CA PRO A 12 -8.12 5.92 -6.94
C PRO A 12 -7.94 5.17 -5.64
N TYR A 13 -7.71 3.85 -5.70
CA TYR A 13 -7.51 3.06 -4.48
C TYR A 13 -6.18 3.35 -3.82
N CYS A 14 -5.16 3.74 -4.58
CA CYS A 14 -3.90 4.20 -4.00
C CYS A 14 -4.13 5.47 -3.19
N ASP A 15 -4.92 6.40 -3.74
CA ASP A 15 -5.28 7.64 -3.05
C ASP A 15 -6.11 7.35 -1.80
N LYS A 16 -7.03 6.38 -1.87
CA LYS A 16 -7.83 5.98 -0.71
C LYS A 16 -6.97 5.41 0.40
N ALA A 17 -5.95 4.63 0.05
CA ALA A 17 -5.04 4.07 1.05
C ALA A 17 -4.27 5.17 1.78
N LYS A 18 -3.75 6.15 1.03
CA LYS A 18 -3.08 7.29 1.64
C LYS A 18 -4.03 8.08 2.53
N ALA A 19 -5.24 8.34 2.04
CA ALA A 19 -6.25 9.11 2.78
C ALA A 19 -6.62 8.42 4.09
N LEU A 20 -6.75 7.10 4.07
CA LEU A 20 -7.04 6.35 5.29
C LEU A 20 -5.95 6.57 6.33
N CYS A 21 -4.69 6.42 5.93
CA CYS A 21 -3.57 6.61 6.85
C CYS A 21 -3.54 8.03 7.40
N GLU A 22 -3.76 9.03 6.56
CA GLU A 22 -3.74 10.43 6.98
C GLU A 22 -4.91 10.75 7.91
N ARG A 23 -6.09 10.26 7.59
CA ARG A 23 -7.28 10.49 8.41
C ARG A 23 -7.15 9.87 9.80
N GLU A 24 -6.53 8.69 9.87
CA GLU A 24 -6.40 7.97 11.14
C GLU A 24 -5.08 8.27 11.87
N GLY A 25 -4.28 9.19 11.35
CA GLY A 25 -3.02 9.56 11.99
C GLY A 25 -1.96 8.48 11.95
N LEU A 26 -2.01 7.59 10.98
CA LEU A 26 -1.05 6.50 10.85
C LEU A 26 0.17 6.97 10.06
N LYS A 27 1.35 6.58 10.51
CA LYS A 27 2.58 6.86 9.77
C LYS A 27 2.71 5.88 8.61
N TYR A 28 3.03 6.40 7.44
CA TYR A 28 3.18 5.56 6.27
C TYR A 28 4.23 6.12 5.33
N SER A 29 4.73 5.26 4.45
CA SER A 29 5.62 5.63 3.37
C SER A 29 4.92 5.28 2.06
N TYR A 30 4.87 6.21 1.12
CA TYR A 30 4.25 5.98 -0.18
C TYR A 30 5.33 5.92 -1.25
N LYS A 31 5.34 4.84 -2.03
CA LYS A 31 6.28 4.64 -3.12
C LYS A 31 5.50 4.51 -4.42
N GLU A 32 5.99 5.17 -5.45
CA GLU A 32 5.26 5.28 -6.72
C GLU A 32 5.99 4.56 -7.84
N LEU A 33 5.22 3.80 -8.63
CA LEU A 33 5.74 3.09 -9.80
C LEU A 33 6.42 4.06 -10.76
N ASP A 34 7.57 3.66 -11.28
CA ASP A 34 8.40 4.39 -12.22
C ASP A 34 9.03 5.66 -11.64
N LYS A 35 8.85 5.91 -10.36
CA LYS A 35 9.51 7.00 -9.65
C LYS A 35 10.38 6.44 -8.53
N ASP A 36 9.81 5.59 -7.68
CA ASP A 36 10.52 5.01 -6.54
C ASP A 36 10.87 3.54 -6.75
N PHE A 37 10.19 2.87 -7.66
CA PHE A 37 10.48 1.49 -8.00
C PHE A 37 10.02 1.22 -9.44
N SER A 38 10.61 0.21 -10.08
CA SER A 38 10.23 -0.23 -11.42
C SER A 38 9.19 -1.34 -11.34
N ARG A 39 8.55 -1.62 -12.47
CA ARG A 39 7.63 -2.75 -12.57
C ARG A 39 8.30 -4.07 -12.22
N GLU A 40 9.55 -4.25 -12.67
CA GLU A 40 10.31 -5.46 -12.35
C GLU A 40 10.56 -5.59 -10.85
N GLU A 41 10.98 -4.48 -10.22
CA GLU A 41 11.17 -4.46 -8.76
C GLU A 41 9.86 -4.76 -8.03
N PHE A 42 8.75 -4.23 -8.53
CA PHE A 42 7.45 -4.47 -7.94
C PHE A 42 7.12 -5.97 -7.92
N PHE A 43 7.34 -6.67 -9.03
CA PHE A 43 7.04 -8.09 -9.07
C PHE A 43 8.04 -8.94 -8.29
N ASN A 44 9.24 -8.41 -8.02
CA ASN A 44 10.16 -9.07 -7.09
C ASN A 44 9.68 -8.97 -5.65
N ILE A 45 9.09 -7.81 -5.30
CA ILE A 45 8.58 -7.59 -3.94
C ILE A 45 7.23 -8.30 -3.74
N PHE A 46 6.38 -8.26 -4.76
CA PHE A 46 5.02 -8.82 -4.71
C PHE A 46 4.82 -9.78 -5.89
N PRO A 47 5.36 -11.00 -5.81
CA PRO A 47 5.36 -11.91 -6.98
C PRO A 47 3.98 -12.29 -7.49
N THR A 48 2.97 -12.27 -6.63
CA THR A 48 1.61 -12.68 -6.99
C THR A 48 0.66 -11.49 -7.17
N ALA A 49 1.16 -10.26 -7.08
CA ALA A 49 0.32 -9.07 -7.16
C ALA A 49 -0.21 -8.87 -8.57
N ARG A 50 -1.47 -8.44 -8.66
CA ARG A 50 -2.12 -8.14 -9.94
C ARG A 50 -2.71 -6.74 -9.97
N THR A 51 -2.74 -6.06 -8.83
CA THR A 51 -3.40 -4.76 -8.70
C THR A 51 -2.56 -3.81 -7.85
N PHE A 52 -2.92 -2.54 -7.93
CA PHE A 52 -2.40 -1.49 -7.06
C PHE A 52 -3.55 -0.95 -6.21
N PRO A 53 -3.27 -0.47 -5.00
CA PRO A 53 -1.97 -0.49 -4.32
C PRO A 53 -1.63 -1.86 -3.77
N GLN A 54 -0.35 -2.07 -3.42
CA GLN A 54 0.08 -3.22 -2.62
C GLN A 54 0.70 -2.65 -1.35
N ILE A 55 0.35 -3.22 -0.22
CA ILE A 55 0.64 -2.63 1.08
C ILE A 55 1.36 -3.63 1.97
N LYS A 56 2.43 -3.16 2.61
CA LYS A 56 3.15 -3.93 3.63
C LYS A 56 3.01 -3.24 4.98
N ILE A 57 2.83 -4.02 6.02
CA ILE A 57 2.84 -3.52 7.40
C ILE A 57 3.90 -4.29 8.17
N ASP A 58 4.90 -3.57 8.65
CA ASP A 58 6.05 -4.13 9.35
C ASP A 58 6.73 -5.26 8.54
N GLY A 59 6.77 -5.07 7.22
CA GLY A 59 7.39 -6.02 6.32
C GLY A 59 6.49 -7.14 5.82
N ASP A 60 5.27 -7.24 6.34
CA ASP A 60 4.31 -8.26 5.93
C ASP A 60 3.39 -7.74 4.84
N ASP A 61 3.27 -8.48 3.75
CA ASP A 61 2.37 -8.15 2.65
C ASP A 61 0.93 -8.45 3.08
N ILE A 62 0.09 -7.42 3.14
CA ILE A 62 -1.31 -7.58 3.55
C ILE A 62 -2.30 -7.48 2.41
N GLY A 63 -1.85 -7.11 1.21
CA GLY A 63 -2.73 -6.95 0.06
C GLY A 63 -2.94 -5.50 -0.32
N GLY A 64 -4.15 -5.15 -0.73
CA GLY A 64 -4.48 -3.81 -1.23
C GLY A 64 -5.25 -2.96 -0.23
N TYR A 65 -5.98 -1.97 -0.77
CA TYR A 65 -6.72 -1.03 0.07
C TYR A 65 -7.79 -1.72 0.92
N ILE A 66 -8.51 -2.68 0.35
CA ILE A 66 -9.59 -3.35 1.09
C ILE A 66 -9.02 -4.11 2.28
N GLU A 67 -7.87 -4.74 2.10
CA GLU A 67 -7.19 -5.45 3.16
C GLU A 67 -6.66 -4.49 4.22
N LEU A 68 -6.17 -3.33 3.80
CA LEU A 68 -5.73 -2.29 4.74
C LEU A 68 -6.88 -1.78 5.59
N GLU A 69 -8.02 -1.52 4.96
CA GLU A 69 -9.20 -1.06 5.67
C GLU A 69 -9.69 -2.09 6.69
N ALA A 70 -9.75 -3.35 6.27
CA ALA A 70 -10.14 -4.44 7.17
C ALA A 70 -9.17 -4.59 8.34
N TRP A 71 -7.87 -4.49 8.06
CA TRP A 71 -6.85 -4.55 9.09
C TRP A 71 -7.05 -3.44 10.14
N TRP A 72 -7.31 -2.23 9.66
CA TRP A 72 -7.51 -1.08 10.56
C TRP A 72 -8.77 -1.26 11.41
N GLN A 73 -9.88 -1.69 10.80
CA GLN A 73 -11.13 -1.91 11.52
C GLN A 73 -10.99 -2.98 12.59
N ASN A 74 -10.23 -4.02 12.31
CA ASN A 74 -10.04 -5.13 13.24
C ASN A 74 -9.09 -4.80 14.39
N LYS A 75 -8.29 -3.75 14.25
CA LYS A 75 -7.42 -3.32 15.33
C LYS A 75 -8.20 -2.64 16.46
N GLY A 76 -9.32 -2.14 16.13
CA GLY A 76 -10.25 -1.57 17.01
C GLY A 76 -10.26 -0.71 17.91
#